data_2cf5f2367a5eeff761bc67368db7e16c
#
_entry.id   2cf5f2367a5eeff761bc67368db7e16c
#
_cell.length_a   1.000
_cell.length_b   1.000
_cell.length_c   1.000
_cell.angle_alpha   90.00
_cell.angle_beta   90.00
_cell.angle_gamma   90.00
#
_symmetry.space_group_name_H-M   'P 1'
#
loop_
_entity.id
_entity.type
_entity.pdbx_description
1 polymer ?
#
loop_
_entity_poly.entity_id
_entity_poly.type
_entity_poly.pdbx_seq_one_letter_code
_entity_poly.pdbx_strand_id
1 'polypeptide(L)'
;MSPLYARHKRTTLAVATAVAAGALLSTGLATSANAQTPAEAAATKTLAAAPTTLSAAARTTLIQQAQAGAAQTAQRIGLGAKEKLVVKDVVKDVDGTVHTRYERTYAGLPVLGGDLVVHTAKSGKAEGVTKATKATIKVASLKPQITAAKAEKQAVGAAKTLGSAKTSADGARKVIWAGSGKPVLAYETIVGGLQDDGTPNQLHVITDAATGKKLFEYQGIENATGTGKTLYSGTVSLTTTQSGSTYNLTDASRGSHKTYNLARKTSGKGTLVSNSTNTFGTGTASTSSSDQTAAADAAYGAAETWDFYKSTFGRSGIKNDGVGAYSRVHYGNAYVNAFWDDSCFCMTYGDGDGNADPLTSLDVAGHEMSHGVTANTAGLDYSGESGGLNEATSDIFGTGVEFFANNASDPGDYLIGEKININGDGTPLRYMDKPSKDGGSADSWSSSVGNLDVHYSSGVANHFFYLLSEGSGAKTINGVSYNSPTSNGSTVTGIGRAKALQIWYKALTTYFTSTTNYKAARTGTLNAAKDLYGSGSTEYNAVAAAWSAVNVS
;
A
#
# COMPACT_ATOMS: atom_id res chain seq x y z
N MET A 1 -25.41 -10.70 -2.13
CA MET A 1 -26.36 -9.93 -2.94
C MET A 1 -25.74 -8.56 -3.08
N SER A 2 -25.19 -8.27 -4.24
CA SER A 2 -24.62 -6.95 -4.56
C SER A 2 -25.71 -5.93 -4.77
N PRO A 3 -25.57 -4.69 -4.32
CA PRO A 3 -26.49 -3.62 -4.71
C PRO A 3 -26.15 -3.12 -6.11
N LEU A 4 -27.12 -3.25 -6.99
CA LEU A 4 -27.18 -2.68 -8.32
C LEU A 4 -27.12 -1.16 -8.28
N TYR A 5 -26.20 -0.56 -9.01
CA TYR A 5 -26.18 0.87 -9.31
C TYR A 5 -27.38 1.26 -10.19
N ALA A 6 -28.29 1.99 -9.63
CA ALA A 6 -29.41 2.60 -10.37
C ALA A 6 -28.98 3.95 -10.96
N ARG A 7 -28.92 4.02 -12.28
CA ARG A 7 -28.73 5.28 -13.04
C ARG A 7 -29.96 6.19 -12.91
N HIS A 8 -29.75 7.39 -12.39
CA HIS A 8 -30.71 8.49 -12.58
C HIS A 8 -30.13 9.51 -13.56
N LYS A 9 -30.67 9.52 -14.77
CA LYS A 9 -30.47 10.63 -15.72
C LYS A 9 -31.19 11.88 -15.22
N ARG A 10 -30.47 12.97 -15.02
CA ARG A 10 -31.05 14.30 -14.93
C ARG A 10 -30.39 15.20 -15.99
N THR A 11 -31.24 15.71 -16.87
CA THR A 11 -30.96 16.71 -17.89
C THR A 11 -30.63 18.05 -17.23
N THR A 12 -29.49 18.64 -17.55
CA THR A 12 -29.13 19.98 -17.09
C THR A 12 -29.10 20.96 -18.25
N LEU A 13 -29.77 22.07 -18.05
CA LEU A 13 -29.89 23.21 -18.97
C LEU A 13 -28.64 24.10 -18.81
N ALA A 14 -28.03 24.49 -19.91
CA ALA A 14 -26.89 25.39 -19.94
C ALA A 14 -27.33 26.85 -19.83
N VAL A 15 -26.63 27.63 -19.01
CA VAL A 15 -26.64 29.10 -19.08
C VAL A 15 -25.20 29.59 -19.14
N ALA A 16 -24.86 30.19 -20.26
CA ALA A 16 -23.59 30.86 -20.49
C ALA A 16 -23.65 32.30 -19.98
N THR A 17 -22.61 32.76 -19.29
CA THR A 17 -22.40 34.22 -19.12
C THR A 17 -20.89 34.50 -19.20
N ALA A 18 -20.53 35.25 -20.23
CA ALA A 18 -19.22 35.83 -20.43
C ALA A 18 -19.08 37.15 -19.69
N VAL A 19 -17.94 37.43 -19.06
CA VAL A 19 -17.51 38.81 -18.76
C VAL A 19 -16.00 38.94 -18.96
N ALA A 20 -15.65 40.08 -19.56
CA ALA A 20 -14.42 40.43 -20.19
C ALA A 20 -13.28 40.91 -19.26
N ALA A 21 -12.13 41.01 -19.90
CA ALA A 21 -10.80 41.46 -19.46
C ALA A 21 -10.74 42.85 -18.82
N GLY A 22 -9.72 43.03 -17.99
CA GLY A 22 -9.18 44.34 -17.61
C GLY A 22 -7.74 44.22 -17.11
N ALA A 23 -6.81 44.52 -17.96
CA ALA A 23 -5.39 44.66 -17.64
C ALA A 23 -5.11 46.01 -16.97
N LEU A 24 -4.30 46.03 -15.88
CA LEU A 24 -3.61 47.22 -15.42
C LEU A 24 -2.19 46.85 -15.00
N LEU A 25 -1.24 47.35 -15.77
CA LEU A 25 0.18 47.44 -15.43
C LEU A 25 0.37 48.52 -14.37
N SER A 26 1.11 48.20 -13.31
CA SER A 26 1.79 49.22 -12.50
C SER A 26 3.19 48.70 -12.13
N THR A 27 4.18 49.38 -12.71
CA THR A 27 5.60 49.28 -12.39
C THR A 27 5.84 49.96 -11.04
N GLY A 28 6.40 49.22 -10.09
CA GLY A 28 6.88 49.74 -8.83
C GLY A 28 8.24 49.15 -8.49
N LEU A 29 9.29 49.92 -8.68
CA LEU A 29 10.63 49.66 -8.13
C LEU A 29 10.56 49.66 -6.60
N ALA A 30 10.92 48.55 -5.99
CA ALA A 30 11.18 48.49 -4.56
C ALA A 30 12.57 47.90 -4.31
N THR A 31 13.37 48.74 -3.67
CA THR A 31 14.71 48.49 -3.21
C THR A 31 14.80 47.31 -2.26
N SER A 32 15.80 46.47 -2.49
CA SER A 32 16.22 45.36 -1.65
C SER A 32 16.59 45.84 -0.24
N ALA A 33 15.79 45.45 0.75
CA ALA A 33 16.23 45.40 2.14
C ALA A 33 16.56 43.93 2.46
N ASN A 34 17.85 43.63 2.60
CA ASN A 34 18.33 42.38 3.16
C ASN A 34 17.91 42.30 4.64
N ALA A 35 16.82 41.60 4.92
CA ALA A 35 16.57 41.06 6.24
C ALA A 35 17.20 39.65 6.27
N GLN A 36 18.43 39.55 6.77
CA GLN A 36 18.98 38.31 7.26
C GLN A 36 18.12 37.82 8.43
N THR A 37 17.21 36.89 8.16
CA THR A 37 16.73 36.01 9.21
C THR A 37 17.89 35.12 9.63
N PRO A 38 18.15 34.91 10.93
CA PRO A 38 19.11 33.92 11.39
C PRO A 38 18.63 32.56 10.85
N ALA A 39 19.43 31.93 10.02
CA ALA A 39 19.28 30.51 9.73
C ALA A 39 19.46 29.81 11.08
N GLU A 40 18.38 29.44 11.74
CA GLU A 40 18.40 28.32 12.67
C GLU A 40 18.89 27.12 11.88
N ALA A 41 20.16 26.84 12.06
CA ALA A 41 20.70 25.51 11.79
C ALA A 41 19.93 24.56 12.73
N ALA A 42 18.76 24.09 12.27
CA ALA A 42 18.16 22.89 12.81
C ALA A 42 19.20 21.80 12.58
N ALA A 43 20.01 21.54 13.60
CA ALA A 43 20.79 20.32 13.69
C ALA A 43 19.77 19.20 13.51
N THR A 44 19.75 18.59 12.34
CA THR A 44 19.03 17.35 12.08
C THR A 44 19.63 16.33 13.04
N LYS A 45 19.00 16.22 14.20
CA LYS A 45 19.29 15.15 15.15
C LYS A 45 18.96 13.87 14.36
N THR A 46 19.99 13.19 13.86
CA THR A 46 19.79 11.91 13.18
C THR A 46 19.05 11.03 14.14
N LEU A 47 17.82 10.64 13.78
CA LEU A 47 16.99 9.83 14.65
C LEU A 47 17.69 8.46 14.81
N ALA A 48 18.12 8.14 16.01
CA ALA A 48 18.88 6.91 16.28
C ALA A 48 18.12 5.65 15.86
N ALA A 49 16.80 5.68 15.96
CA ALA A 49 15.88 4.60 15.58
C ALA A 49 15.31 4.72 14.15
N ALA A 50 15.86 5.61 13.30
CA ALA A 50 15.45 5.69 11.90
C ALA A 50 16.15 4.61 11.07
N PRO A 51 15.47 3.98 10.09
CA PRO A 51 16.08 3.01 9.20
C PRO A 51 17.25 3.60 8.42
N THR A 52 18.34 2.83 8.29
CA THR A 52 19.47 3.19 7.43
C THR A 52 19.27 2.62 6.03
N THR A 53 19.76 3.34 5.02
CA THR A 53 19.87 2.78 3.67
C THR A 53 20.97 1.73 3.66
N LEU A 54 20.60 0.49 3.38
CA LEU A 54 21.54 -0.62 3.18
C LEU A 54 21.80 -0.82 1.69
N SER A 55 23.06 -1.03 1.31
CA SER A 55 23.34 -1.56 -0.02
C SER A 55 22.79 -3.00 -0.16
N ALA A 56 22.47 -3.44 -1.38
CA ALA A 56 21.98 -4.80 -1.63
C ALA A 56 22.93 -5.87 -1.03
N ALA A 57 24.24 -5.67 -1.17
CA ALA A 57 25.25 -6.56 -0.60
C ALA A 57 25.20 -6.58 0.94
N ALA A 58 25.09 -5.41 1.58
CA ALA A 58 24.99 -5.31 3.04
C ALA A 58 23.71 -5.97 3.57
N ARG A 59 22.56 -5.75 2.88
CA ARG A 59 21.29 -6.40 3.22
C ARG A 59 21.39 -7.92 3.10
N THR A 60 21.95 -8.43 1.99
CA THR A 60 22.17 -9.87 1.78
C THR A 60 23.04 -10.47 2.89
N THR A 61 24.12 -9.79 3.28
CA THR A 61 24.98 -10.23 4.37
C THR A 61 24.24 -10.33 5.70
N LEU A 62 23.43 -9.32 6.04
CA LEU A 62 22.62 -9.34 7.27
C LEU A 62 21.59 -10.46 7.25
N ILE A 63 20.94 -10.71 6.12
CA ILE A 63 20.00 -11.83 5.96
C ILE A 63 20.72 -13.17 6.18
N GLN A 64 21.88 -13.37 5.57
CA GLN A 64 22.66 -14.60 5.73
C GLN A 64 23.12 -14.79 7.18
N GLN A 65 23.59 -13.75 7.84
CA GLN A 65 23.97 -13.78 9.28
C GLN A 65 22.77 -14.10 10.16
N ALA A 66 21.64 -13.45 9.94
CA ALA A 66 20.40 -13.70 10.67
C ALA A 66 19.90 -15.15 10.45
N GLN A 67 19.99 -15.67 9.21
CA GLN A 67 19.61 -17.05 8.89
C GLN A 67 20.56 -18.06 9.55
N ALA A 68 21.86 -17.80 9.58
CA ALA A 68 22.82 -18.64 10.28
C ALA A 68 22.54 -18.71 11.80
N GLY A 69 22.10 -17.58 12.41
CA GLY A 69 21.71 -17.49 13.82
C GLY A 69 20.26 -17.88 14.12
N ALA A 70 19.45 -18.27 13.13
CA ALA A 70 18.01 -18.45 13.29
C ALA A 70 17.63 -19.51 14.33
N ALA A 71 18.38 -20.61 14.42
CA ALA A 71 18.13 -21.67 15.40
C ALA A 71 18.36 -21.18 16.84
N GLN A 72 19.43 -20.44 17.08
CA GLN A 72 19.74 -19.84 18.39
C GLN A 72 18.70 -18.77 18.75
N THR A 73 18.28 -17.98 17.76
CA THR A 73 17.21 -16.99 17.96
C THR A 73 15.90 -17.67 18.35
N ALA A 74 15.52 -18.77 17.67
CA ALA A 74 14.32 -19.53 17.99
C ALA A 74 14.31 -20.04 19.44
N GLN A 75 15.44 -20.57 19.91
CA GLN A 75 15.61 -21.00 21.31
C GLN A 75 15.48 -19.83 22.29
N ARG A 76 16.16 -18.72 22.00
CA ARG A 76 16.16 -17.51 22.84
C ARG A 76 14.78 -16.91 23.02
N ILE A 77 13.92 -16.96 21.99
CA ILE A 77 12.54 -16.42 22.04
C ILE A 77 11.51 -17.46 22.47
N GLY A 78 11.97 -18.66 22.89
CA GLY A 78 11.13 -19.70 23.48
C GLY A 78 10.26 -20.46 22.48
N LEU A 79 10.71 -20.64 21.23
CA LEU A 79 9.99 -21.47 20.27
C LEU A 79 10.19 -22.96 20.56
N GLY A 80 9.19 -23.78 20.21
CA GLY A 80 9.22 -25.22 20.42
C GLY A 80 10.24 -25.92 19.49
N ALA A 81 10.71 -27.12 19.90
CA ALA A 81 11.74 -27.87 19.16
C ALA A 81 11.37 -28.23 17.71
N LYS A 82 10.07 -28.25 17.36
CA LYS A 82 9.60 -28.49 16.00
C LYS A 82 9.53 -27.22 15.15
N GLU A 83 9.75 -26.05 15.74
CA GLU A 83 9.68 -24.76 15.07
C GLU A 83 11.05 -24.33 14.56
N LYS A 84 11.07 -23.75 13.36
CA LYS A 84 12.26 -23.11 12.80
C LYS A 84 11.89 -21.73 12.26
N LEU A 85 12.88 -20.85 12.24
CA LEU A 85 12.78 -19.50 11.68
C LEU A 85 13.45 -19.47 10.31
N VAL A 86 12.80 -18.82 9.37
CA VAL A 86 13.30 -18.51 8.02
C VAL A 86 13.29 -17.00 7.87
N VAL A 87 14.44 -16.41 7.58
CA VAL A 87 14.54 -14.94 7.45
C VAL A 87 13.84 -14.50 6.18
N LYS A 88 12.93 -13.56 6.30
CA LYS A 88 12.25 -12.90 5.18
C LYS A 88 12.91 -11.57 4.83
N ASP A 89 13.23 -10.77 5.85
CA ASP A 89 13.82 -9.45 5.66
C ASP A 89 14.57 -8.95 6.90
N VAL A 90 15.42 -7.92 6.70
CA VAL A 90 16.10 -7.18 7.76
C VAL A 90 16.02 -5.68 7.51
N VAL A 91 15.76 -4.94 8.58
CA VAL A 91 15.87 -3.48 8.65
C VAL A 91 16.90 -3.15 9.73
N LYS A 92 17.78 -2.20 9.46
CA LYS A 92 18.77 -1.74 10.43
C LYS A 92 18.59 -0.25 10.66
N ASP A 93 18.55 0.15 11.91
CA ASP A 93 18.44 1.54 12.31
C ASP A 93 19.82 2.21 12.43
N VAL A 94 19.84 3.54 12.49
CA VAL A 94 21.05 4.36 12.61
C VAL A 94 21.84 4.03 13.86
N ASP A 95 21.17 3.73 14.98
CA ASP A 95 21.80 3.31 16.24
C ASP A 95 22.41 1.90 16.19
N GLY A 96 22.17 1.18 15.10
CA GLY A 96 22.66 -0.17 14.86
C GLY A 96 21.70 -1.27 15.32
N THR A 97 20.51 -0.93 15.81
CA THR A 97 19.44 -1.90 16.09
C THR A 97 19.02 -2.60 14.80
N VAL A 98 18.83 -3.91 14.85
CA VAL A 98 18.43 -4.73 13.70
C VAL A 98 17.08 -5.36 13.98
N HIS A 99 16.15 -5.14 13.07
CA HIS A 99 14.84 -5.75 13.06
C HIS A 99 14.81 -6.84 12.01
N THR A 100 14.74 -8.10 12.46
CA THR A 100 14.72 -9.26 11.56
C THR A 100 13.34 -9.85 11.50
N ARG A 101 12.73 -9.82 10.31
CA ARG A 101 11.45 -10.47 10.03
C ARG A 101 11.68 -11.94 9.70
N TYR A 102 10.92 -12.79 10.35
CA TYR A 102 10.98 -14.24 10.15
C TYR A 102 9.61 -14.80 9.79
N GLU A 103 9.59 -15.70 8.83
CA GLU A 103 8.57 -16.71 8.69
C GLU A 103 8.87 -17.87 9.64
N ARG A 104 7.82 -18.60 10.05
CA ARG A 104 7.98 -19.78 10.90
C ARG A 104 7.63 -21.03 10.13
N THR A 105 8.33 -22.11 10.44
CA THR A 105 7.91 -23.46 10.05
C THR A 105 7.71 -24.32 11.30
N TYR A 106 6.81 -25.30 11.24
CA TYR A 106 6.58 -26.30 12.28
C TYR A 106 6.67 -27.68 11.68
N ALA A 107 7.63 -28.49 12.13
CA ALA A 107 7.94 -29.80 11.55
C ALA A 107 8.13 -29.76 10.02
N GLY A 108 8.71 -28.70 9.50
CA GLY A 108 8.95 -28.46 8.08
C GLY A 108 7.78 -27.86 7.30
N LEU A 109 6.61 -27.67 7.89
CA LEU A 109 5.46 -27.03 7.26
C LEU A 109 5.46 -25.52 7.54
N PRO A 110 5.12 -24.66 6.57
CA PRO A 110 4.92 -23.22 6.81
C PRO A 110 3.84 -22.97 7.87
N VAL A 111 4.04 -21.95 8.69
CA VAL A 111 3.05 -21.51 9.69
C VAL A 111 2.45 -20.17 9.21
N LEU A 112 1.28 -20.23 8.61
CA LEU A 112 0.54 -19.04 8.18
C LEU A 112 -0.09 -18.33 9.36
N GLY A 113 0.02 -16.99 9.42
CA GLY A 113 -0.34 -16.18 10.57
C GLY A 113 0.58 -16.44 11.78
N GLY A 114 1.80 -16.89 11.55
CA GLY A 114 2.79 -17.20 12.58
C GLY A 114 4.10 -16.41 12.46
N ASP A 115 4.19 -15.48 11.51
CA ASP A 115 5.34 -14.63 11.29
C ASP A 115 5.67 -13.76 12.52
N LEU A 116 6.91 -13.32 12.62
CA LEU A 116 7.38 -12.49 13.73
C LEU A 116 8.57 -11.60 13.35
N VAL A 117 8.75 -10.53 14.10
CA VAL A 117 9.92 -9.65 14.01
C VAL A 117 10.70 -9.72 15.32
N VAL A 118 11.99 -10.00 15.24
CA VAL A 118 12.91 -9.94 16.39
C VAL A 118 13.69 -8.64 16.34
N HIS A 119 13.63 -7.89 17.44
CA HIS A 119 14.35 -6.63 17.61
C HIS A 119 15.64 -6.92 18.37
N THR A 120 16.80 -6.57 17.78
CA THR A 120 18.13 -6.86 18.34
C THR A 120 18.95 -5.58 18.37
N ALA A 121 19.37 -5.16 19.57
CA ALA A 121 20.25 -4.01 19.75
C ALA A 121 21.60 -4.24 19.04
N LYS A 122 22.34 -3.15 18.79
CA LYS A 122 23.71 -3.18 18.25
C LYS A 122 24.65 -4.11 19.05
N SER A 123 24.43 -4.25 20.36
CA SER A 123 25.16 -5.16 21.25
C SER A 123 24.85 -6.64 21.03
N GLY A 124 23.90 -6.99 20.18
CA GLY A 124 23.39 -8.35 19.99
C GLY A 124 22.33 -8.78 21.00
N LYS A 125 21.98 -7.92 21.97
CA LYS A 125 20.92 -8.20 22.97
C LYS A 125 19.55 -8.14 22.31
N ALA A 126 18.67 -9.13 22.57
CA ALA A 126 17.28 -9.06 22.16
C ALA A 126 16.53 -8.01 22.98
N GLU A 127 15.81 -7.12 22.30
CA GLU A 127 15.02 -6.04 22.90
C GLU A 127 13.52 -6.35 22.90
N GLY A 128 13.09 -7.29 22.07
CA GLY A 128 11.71 -7.72 22.01
C GLY A 128 11.40 -8.57 20.79
N VAL A 129 10.15 -9.06 20.76
CA VAL A 129 9.61 -9.83 19.64
C VAL A 129 8.18 -9.39 19.37
N THR A 130 7.91 -8.93 18.16
CA THR A 130 6.54 -8.72 17.67
C THR A 130 6.08 -9.99 16.99
N LYS A 131 4.91 -10.52 17.35
CA LYS A 131 4.39 -11.80 16.85
C LYS A 131 3.01 -11.61 16.24
N ALA A 132 2.74 -12.20 15.07
CA ALA A 132 1.40 -12.27 14.47
C ALA A 132 0.42 -13.06 15.33
N THR A 133 0.89 -14.11 16.02
CA THR A 133 0.09 -14.84 17.01
C THR A 133 0.83 -15.02 18.32
N LYS A 134 0.10 -14.91 19.43
CA LYS A 134 0.60 -15.26 20.78
C LYS A 134 0.48 -16.75 21.09
N ALA A 135 -0.20 -17.52 20.24
CA ALA A 135 -0.40 -18.94 20.45
C ALA A 135 0.92 -19.73 20.35
N THR A 136 1.07 -20.72 21.23
CA THR A 136 2.11 -21.74 21.07
C THR A 136 1.76 -22.63 19.89
N ILE A 137 2.68 -22.79 18.94
CA ILE A 137 2.43 -23.65 17.78
C ILE A 137 2.54 -25.11 18.20
N LYS A 138 1.38 -25.72 18.41
CA LYS A 138 1.26 -27.14 18.74
C LYS A 138 0.00 -27.68 18.07
N VAL A 139 0.15 -28.71 17.23
CA VAL A 139 -0.96 -29.37 16.55
C VAL A 139 -1.08 -30.83 16.98
N ALA A 140 -2.29 -31.32 17.07
CA ALA A 140 -2.57 -32.69 17.55
C ALA A 140 -2.02 -33.75 16.60
N SER A 141 -2.07 -33.50 15.28
CA SER A 141 -1.60 -34.43 14.24
C SER A 141 -1.09 -33.65 13.02
N LEU A 142 -0.06 -34.20 12.37
CA LEU A 142 0.42 -33.75 11.05
C LEU A 142 -0.09 -34.65 9.92
N LYS A 143 -0.96 -35.62 10.24
CA LYS A 143 -1.61 -36.50 9.25
C LYS A 143 -2.98 -35.92 8.92
N PRO A 144 -3.22 -35.49 7.67
CA PRO A 144 -4.52 -34.96 7.27
C PRO A 144 -5.57 -36.10 7.24
N GLN A 145 -6.83 -35.73 7.48
CA GLN A 145 -7.98 -36.64 7.34
C GLN A 145 -8.70 -36.45 5.98
N ILE A 146 -8.48 -35.32 5.34
CA ILE A 146 -8.95 -35.08 3.95
C ILE A 146 -7.75 -35.10 2.99
N THR A 147 -8.01 -35.36 1.73
CA THR A 147 -6.99 -35.32 0.67
C THR A 147 -6.75 -33.90 0.18
N ALA A 148 -5.58 -33.64 -0.40
CA ALA A 148 -5.27 -32.38 -1.08
C ALA A 148 -6.30 -32.06 -2.17
N ALA A 149 -6.63 -33.05 -3.01
CA ALA A 149 -7.64 -32.90 -4.08
C ALA A 149 -9.04 -32.50 -3.56
N LYS A 150 -9.41 -32.93 -2.33
CA LYS A 150 -10.66 -32.50 -1.72
C LYS A 150 -10.57 -31.02 -1.30
N ALA A 151 -9.43 -30.58 -0.75
CA ALA A 151 -9.21 -29.18 -0.38
C ALA A 151 -9.21 -28.26 -1.63
N GLU A 152 -8.56 -28.68 -2.71
CA GLU A 152 -8.57 -27.97 -4.00
C GLU A 152 -9.99 -27.81 -4.55
N LYS A 153 -10.77 -28.89 -4.58
CA LYS A 153 -12.17 -28.84 -5.04
C LYS A 153 -13.01 -27.86 -4.20
N GLN A 154 -12.80 -27.84 -2.89
CA GLN A 154 -13.49 -26.91 -2.01
C GLN A 154 -13.05 -25.45 -2.23
N ALA A 155 -11.76 -25.21 -2.43
CA ALA A 155 -11.23 -23.88 -2.72
C ALA A 155 -11.76 -23.33 -4.06
N VAL A 156 -11.76 -24.14 -5.11
CA VAL A 156 -12.38 -23.76 -6.40
C VAL A 156 -13.88 -23.49 -6.24
N GLY A 157 -14.58 -24.26 -5.38
CA GLY A 157 -15.97 -24.00 -5.04
C GLY A 157 -16.16 -22.66 -4.32
N ALA A 158 -15.29 -22.32 -3.39
CA ALA A 158 -15.31 -21.03 -2.70
C ALA A 158 -15.12 -19.87 -3.69
N ALA A 159 -14.13 -19.92 -4.58
CA ALA A 159 -13.91 -18.92 -5.62
C ALA A 159 -15.14 -18.72 -6.52
N LYS A 160 -15.78 -19.81 -6.95
CA LYS A 160 -17.01 -19.75 -7.75
C LYS A 160 -18.17 -19.10 -7.00
N THR A 161 -18.26 -19.33 -5.68
CA THR A 161 -19.29 -18.70 -4.84
C THR A 161 -19.09 -17.17 -4.76
N LEU A 162 -17.85 -16.70 -4.90
CA LEU A 162 -17.49 -15.29 -4.99
C LEU A 162 -17.60 -14.73 -6.42
N GLY A 163 -18.21 -15.46 -7.37
CA GLY A 163 -18.40 -15.00 -8.75
C GLY A 163 -17.20 -15.26 -9.67
N SER A 164 -16.12 -15.87 -9.18
CA SER A 164 -14.91 -16.07 -10.01
C SER A 164 -15.15 -17.01 -11.18
N ALA A 165 -14.62 -16.62 -12.36
CA ALA A 165 -14.67 -17.38 -13.61
C ALA A 165 -13.30 -17.98 -13.96
N LYS A 166 -13.28 -18.96 -14.87
CA LYS A 166 -12.05 -19.63 -15.35
C LYS A 166 -11.16 -20.14 -14.21
N THR A 167 -11.78 -20.54 -13.11
CA THR A 167 -11.09 -20.93 -11.87
C THR A 167 -10.30 -22.22 -12.03
N SER A 168 -9.03 -22.20 -11.61
CA SER A 168 -8.16 -23.37 -11.49
C SER A 168 -7.36 -23.28 -10.19
N ALA A 169 -6.93 -24.42 -9.66
CA ALA A 169 -6.04 -24.49 -8.51
C ALA A 169 -4.76 -25.23 -8.89
N ASP A 170 -3.61 -24.69 -8.45
CA ASP A 170 -2.27 -25.28 -8.69
C ASP A 170 -1.83 -26.19 -7.53
N GLY A 171 -2.76 -26.97 -7.01
CA GLY A 171 -2.53 -27.89 -5.90
C GLY A 171 -2.82 -27.28 -4.53
N ALA A 172 -2.92 -28.16 -3.53
CA ALA A 172 -3.10 -27.78 -2.13
C ALA A 172 -1.87 -28.19 -1.31
N ARG A 173 -1.16 -27.22 -0.75
CA ARG A 173 0.00 -27.47 0.10
C ARG A 173 -0.40 -27.57 1.58
N LYS A 174 0.28 -28.45 2.31
CA LYS A 174 0.10 -28.53 3.76
C LYS A 174 0.75 -27.36 4.47
N VAL A 175 0.02 -26.75 5.40
CA VAL A 175 0.47 -25.64 6.24
C VAL A 175 -0.03 -25.82 7.67
N ILE A 176 0.51 -25.06 8.61
CA ILE A 176 -0.09 -24.85 9.93
C ILE A 176 -0.80 -23.50 9.88
N TRP A 177 -2.10 -23.49 10.09
CA TRP A 177 -2.86 -22.26 10.23
C TRP A 177 -2.88 -21.81 11.69
N ALA A 178 -2.32 -20.62 11.97
CA ALA A 178 -2.24 -20.06 13.32
C ALA A 178 -3.02 -18.74 13.49
N GLY A 179 -3.55 -18.17 12.42
CA GLY A 179 -4.24 -16.87 12.44
C GLY A 179 -5.48 -16.82 13.31
N SER A 180 -6.12 -17.96 13.57
CA SER A 180 -7.27 -18.04 14.51
C SER A 180 -6.88 -18.10 15.98
N GLY A 181 -5.59 -18.05 16.32
CA GLY A 181 -5.09 -18.25 17.69
C GLY A 181 -5.11 -19.70 18.19
N LYS A 182 -5.63 -20.64 17.41
CA LYS A 182 -5.60 -22.10 17.68
C LYS A 182 -4.91 -22.79 16.49
N PRO A 183 -3.61 -23.11 16.60
CA PRO A 183 -2.88 -23.72 15.50
C PRO A 183 -3.44 -25.08 15.10
N VAL A 184 -3.73 -25.26 13.82
CA VAL A 184 -4.24 -26.53 13.26
C VAL A 184 -3.49 -26.89 11.98
N LEU A 185 -3.42 -28.18 11.64
CA LEU A 185 -2.99 -28.60 10.32
C LEU A 185 -4.05 -28.20 9.30
N ALA A 186 -3.64 -27.52 8.24
CA ALA A 186 -4.51 -27.05 7.17
C ALA A 186 -3.91 -27.34 5.79
N TYR A 187 -4.71 -27.17 4.78
CA TYR A 187 -4.27 -26.99 3.41
C TYR A 187 -4.44 -25.53 3.02
N GLU A 188 -3.44 -24.96 2.38
CA GLU A 188 -3.59 -23.74 1.60
C GLU A 188 -3.70 -24.11 0.13
N THR A 189 -4.72 -23.58 -0.51
CA THR A 189 -4.96 -23.70 -1.95
C THR A 189 -5.07 -22.32 -2.55
N ILE A 190 -4.29 -22.04 -3.58
CA ILE A 190 -4.40 -20.80 -4.35
C ILE A 190 -5.24 -21.08 -5.58
N VAL A 191 -6.33 -20.33 -5.75
CA VAL A 191 -7.24 -20.46 -6.88
C VAL A 191 -7.06 -19.29 -7.83
N GLY A 192 -6.54 -19.59 -9.03
CA GLY A 192 -6.43 -18.63 -10.12
C GLY A 192 -7.75 -18.48 -10.90
N GLY A 193 -7.72 -17.65 -11.93
CA GLY A 193 -8.87 -17.35 -12.80
C GLY A 193 -9.14 -15.85 -12.87
N LEU A 194 -10.41 -15.48 -13.00
CA LEU A 194 -10.86 -14.08 -12.99
C LEU A 194 -11.92 -13.90 -11.92
N GLN A 195 -11.92 -12.78 -11.22
CA GLN A 195 -13.00 -12.34 -10.36
C GLN A 195 -14.21 -11.92 -11.22
N ASP A 196 -15.34 -11.60 -10.61
CA ASP A 196 -16.59 -11.25 -11.31
C ASP A 196 -16.48 -9.95 -12.12
N ASP A 197 -15.61 -9.04 -11.70
CA ASP A 197 -15.30 -7.78 -12.37
C ASP A 197 -14.22 -7.89 -13.46
N GLY A 198 -13.66 -9.10 -13.68
CA GLY A 198 -12.59 -9.35 -14.65
C GLY A 198 -11.18 -9.22 -14.10
N THR A 199 -11.00 -8.83 -12.84
CA THR A 199 -9.70 -8.83 -12.17
C THR A 199 -9.13 -10.25 -12.10
N PRO A 200 -7.81 -10.46 -12.24
CA PRO A 200 -7.20 -11.75 -11.94
C PRO A 200 -7.58 -12.25 -10.56
N ASN A 201 -7.81 -13.56 -10.45
CA ASN A 201 -8.12 -14.19 -9.18
C ASN A 201 -6.88 -14.90 -8.63
N GLN A 202 -6.50 -14.60 -7.40
CA GLN A 202 -5.47 -15.28 -6.63
C GLN A 202 -6.02 -15.56 -5.22
N LEU A 203 -7.16 -16.26 -5.18
CA LEU A 203 -7.84 -16.53 -3.91
C LEU A 203 -7.09 -17.60 -3.13
N HIS A 204 -6.51 -17.22 -2.00
CA HIS A 204 -5.95 -18.12 -1.02
C HIS A 204 -7.06 -18.68 -0.15
N VAL A 205 -7.23 -19.98 -0.11
CA VAL A 205 -8.23 -20.66 0.72
C VAL A 205 -7.53 -21.60 1.69
N ILE A 206 -7.73 -21.34 2.98
CA ILE A 206 -7.20 -22.16 4.07
C ILE A 206 -8.28 -23.12 4.54
N THR A 207 -8.02 -24.41 4.36
CA THR A 207 -8.96 -25.48 4.67
C THR A 207 -8.41 -26.36 5.79
N ASP A 208 -9.18 -26.60 6.84
CA ASP A 208 -8.81 -27.50 7.94
C ASP A 208 -8.57 -28.93 7.40
N ALA A 209 -7.38 -29.47 7.63
CA ALA A 209 -6.97 -30.76 7.08
C ALA A 209 -7.63 -31.97 7.78
N ALA A 210 -8.28 -31.76 8.93
CA ALA A 210 -9.02 -32.80 9.63
C ALA A 210 -10.50 -32.83 9.21
N THR A 211 -11.14 -31.66 9.14
CA THR A 211 -12.59 -31.55 8.96
C THR A 211 -13.01 -31.18 7.53
N GLY A 212 -12.14 -30.54 6.78
CA GLY A 212 -12.46 -29.96 5.49
C GLY A 212 -13.18 -28.61 5.57
N LYS A 213 -13.34 -28.03 6.77
CA LYS A 213 -13.97 -26.73 6.93
C LYS A 213 -13.03 -25.64 6.42
N LYS A 214 -13.56 -24.67 5.64
CA LYS A 214 -12.83 -23.44 5.33
C LYS A 214 -12.58 -22.67 6.63
N LEU A 215 -11.32 -22.34 6.91
CA LEU A 215 -10.88 -21.59 8.09
C LEU A 215 -10.73 -20.12 7.78
N PHE A 216 -10.19 -19.82 6.60
CA PHE A 216 -9.90 -18.46 6.16
C PHE A 216 -9.81 -18.39 4.63
N GLU A 217 -10.01 -17.22 4.08
CA GLU A 217 -9.74 -16.92 2.68
C GLU A 217 -9.40 -15.44 2.52
N TYR A 218 -8.54 -15.13 1.55
CA TYR A 218 -8.19 -13.77 1.19
C TYR A 218 -7.73 -13.72 -0.26
N GLN A 219 -7.87 -12.56 -0.89
CA GLN A 219 -7.31 -12.30 -2.22
C GLN A 219 -5.83 -11.93 -2.09
N GLY A 220 -4.99 -12.52 -2.95
CA GLY A 220 -3.60 -12.15 -3.12
C GLY A 220 -3.40 -11.06 -4.19
N ILE A 221 -4.44 -10.78 -5.00
CA ILE A 221 -4.47 -9.63 -5.88
C ILE A 221 -5.02 -8.45 -5.09
N GLU A 222 -4.21 -7.42 -4.95
CA GLU A 222 -4.55 -6.21 -4.21
C GLU A 222 -5.10 -5.17 -5.19
N ASN A 223 -6.29 -4.60 -4.92
CA ASN A 223 -6.99 -3.68 -5.78
C ASN A 223 -7.09 -2.31 -5.16
N ALA A 224 -6.87 -1.25 -5.92
CA ALA A 224 -7.37 0.06 -5.60
C ALA A 224 -8.78 0.21 -6.19
N THR A 225 -9.68 0.70 -5.41
CA THR A 225 -10.94 1.16 -5.99
C THR A 225 -10.72 2.54 -6.58
N GLY A 226 -10.83 2.62 -7.86
CA GLY A 226 -10.63 3.91 -8.42
C GLY A 226 -10.85 4.03 -9.90
N THR A 227 -10.96 5.21 -10.38
CA THR A 227 -11.18 5.56 -11.76
C THR A 227 -10.42 6.79 -12.12
N GLY A 228 -9.84 6.88 -13.24
CA GLY A 228 -9.01 7.96 -13.61
C GLY A 228 -9.27 8.73 -14.87
N LYS A 229 -8.96 10.03 -14.88
CA LYS A 229 -8.65 10.83 -16.04
C LYS A 229 -7.17 11.07 -16.08
N THR A 230 -6.55 10.88 -17.20
CA THR A 230 -5.15 11.10 -17.47
C THR A 230 -4.83 12.56 -17.71
N LEU A 231 -3.58 12.90 -17.67
CA LEU A 231 -3.00 14.22 -17.83
C LEU A 231 -2.82 14.97 -16.54
N TYR A 232 -2.63 14.20 -15.49
CA TYR A 232 -2.54 14.79 -14.17
C TYR A 232 -1.23 15.49 -13.92
N SER A 233 -0.17 14.89 -14.42
CA SER A 233 1.19 15.37 -14.17
C SER A 233 1.70 16.37 -15.20
N GLY A 234 0.89 16.69 -16.25
CA GLY A 234 1.30 17.59 -17.33
C GLY A 234 2.49 17.04 -18.12
N THR A 235 3.42 17.91 -18.52
CA THR A 235 4.65 17.49 -19.20
C THR A 235 5.74 17.19 -18.17
N VAL A 236 6.20 15.95 -18.13
CA VAL A 236 7.19 15.46 -17.17
C VAL A 236 8.42 14.88 -17.88
N SER A 237 9.55 14.83 -17.17
CA SER A 237 10.74 14.11 -17.63
C SER A 237 10.60 12.63 -17.32
N LEU A 238 10.90 11.77 -18.30
CA LEU A 238 10.93 10.32 -18.13
C LEU A 238 12.32 9.79 -18.42
N THR A 239 12.82 8.90 -17.57
CA THR A 239 14.02 8.11 -17.88
C THR A 239 13.64 7.03 -18.87
N THR A 240 14.35 6.96 -19.99
CA THR A 240 14.11 6.00 -21.07
C THR A 240 15.41 5.27 -21.43
N THR A 241 15.29 4.14 -22.10
CA THR A 241 16.45 3.41 -22.64
C THR A 241 16.36 3.37 -24.15
N GLN A 242 17.45 3.76 -24.82
CA GLN A 242 17.53 3.72 -26.28
C GLN A 242 18.10 2.39 -26.77
N SER A 243 17.49 1.83 -27.80
CA SER A 243 17.99 0.67 -28.54
C SER A 243 17.85 0.93 -30.04
N GLY A 244 18.97 1.14 -30.70
CA GLY A 244 18.98 1.60 -32.11
C GLY A 244 18.28 2.95 -32.26
N SER A 245 17.27 3.03 -33.12
CA SER A 245 16.45 4.22 -33.35
C SER A 245 15.19 4.27 -32.47
N THR A 246 15.04 3.32 -31.54
CA THR A 246 13.84 3.16 -30.70
C THR A 246 14.14 3.50 -29.26
N TYR A 247 13.27 4.26 -28.63
CA TYR A 247 13.28 4.56 -27.20
C TYR A 247 12.22 3.72 -26.49
N ASN A 248 12.57 3.15 -25.34
CA ASN A 248 11.68 2.29 -24.53
C ASN A 248 11.40 2.94 -23.19
N LEU A 249 10.18 2.79 -22.66
CA LEU A 249 9.86 3.12 -21.28
C LEU A 249 10.48 2.08 -20.34
N THR A 250 11.81 2.22 -20.17
CA THR A 250 12.61 1.46 -19.21
C THR A 250 13.45 2.45 -18.42
N ASP A 251 13.22 2.54 -17.13
CA ASP A 251 13.97 3.41 -16.23
C ASP A 251 15.15 2.65 -15.60
N ALA A 252 16.31 2.76 -16.24
CA ALA A 252 17.53 2.08 -15.77
C ALA A 252 18.05 2.66 -14.45
N SER A 253 17.68 3.89 -14.08
CA SER A 253 18.12 4.54 -12.84
C SER A 253 17.32 4.08 -11.62
N ARG A 254 16.10 3.51 -11.84
CA ARG A 254 15.20 3.05 -10.79
C ARG A 254 14.91 1.56 -10.93
N GLY A 255 15.97 0.76 -10.79
CA GLY A 255 15.88 -0.71 -10.78
C GLY A 255 15.45 -1.34 -12.11
N SER A 256 15.57 -0.61 -13.22
CA SER A 256 15.11 -1.03 -14.55
C SER A 256 13.59 -1.25 -14.62
N HIS A 257 12.82 -0.40 -13.95
CA HIS A 257 11.36 -0.38 -14.06
C HIS A 257 10.94 -0.26 -15.54
N LYS A 258 9.92 -1.00 -15.94
CA LYS A 258 9.43 -1.04 -17.33
C LYS A 258 7.92 -0.84 -17.37
N THR A 259 7.46 -0.19 -18.43
CA THR A 259 6.02 -0.01 -18.67
C THR A 259 5.59 -0.73 -19.94
N TYR A 260 4.55 -1.54 -19.83
CA TYR A 260 4.02 -2.39 -20.89
C TYR A 260 2.58 -2.03 -21.22
N ASN A 261 2.20 -2.20 -22.49
CA ASN A 261 0.85 -2.05 -22.99
C ASN A 261 0.21 -3.43 -23.20
N LEU A 262 -0.90 -3.68 -22.52
CA LEU A 262 -1.69 -4.92 -22.66
C LEU A 262 -2.66 -4.90 -23.85
N ALA A 263 -2.89 -3.74 -24.46
CA ALA A 263 -3.83 -3.59 -25.59
C ALA A 263 -5.19 -4.26 -25.31
N ARG A 264 -5.75 -4.02 -24.11
CA ARG A 264 -7.00 -4.56 -23.56
C ARG A 264 -7.03 -6.05 -23.30
N LYS A 265 -5.88 -6.71 -23.29
CA LYS A 265 -5.80 -8.10 -22.81
C LYS A 265 -5.88 -8.13 -21.27
N THR A 266 -6.38 -9.25 -20.75
CA THR A 266 -6.50 -9.50 -19.30
C THR A 266 -5.42 -10.45 -18.76
N SER A 267 -4.41 -10.76 -19.58
CA SER A 267 -3.33 -11.67 -19.20
C SER A 267 -2.05 -11.37 -19.97
N GLY A 268 -0.94 -11.92 -19.47
CA GLY A 268 0.39 -11.74 -20.06
C GLY A 268 1.05 -10.43 -19.61
N LYS A 269 2.25 -10.20 -20.11
CA LYS A 269 3.06 -9.02 -19.76
C LYS A 269 2.74 -7.79 -20.62
N GLY A 270 2.21 -8.03 -21.82
CA GLY A 270 2.01 -6.97 -22.80
C GLY A 270 3.28 -6.67 -23.62
N THR A 271 3.21 -5.61 -24.42
CA THR A 271 4.31 -5.12 -25.26
C THR A 271 5.00 -3.96 -24.56
N LEU A 272 6.34 -3.98 -24.45
CA LEU A 272 7.10 -2.85 -23.90
C LEU A 272 6.79 -1.59 -24.70
N VAL A 273 6.39 -0.55 -24.03
CA VAL A 273 6.03 0.71 -24.67
C VAL A 273 7.28 1.36 -25.23
N SER A 274 7.25 1.66 -26.53
CA SER A 274 8.37 2.21 -27.26
C SER A 274 7.92 3.12 -28.40
N ASN A 275 8.82 4.03 -28.82
CA ASN A 275 8.65 4.86 -30.01
C ASN A 275 10.00 5.35 -30.54
N SER A 276 9.97 6.05 -31.68
CA SER A 276 11.17 6.62 -32.33
C SER A 276 11.43 8.08 -31.95
N THR A 277 10.54 8.73 -31.22
CA THR A 277 10.60 10.18 -30.93
C THR A 277 11.07 10.48 -29.50
N ASN A 278 11.15 9.49 -28.63
CA ASN A 278 11.39 9.63 -27.18
C ASN A 278 10.35 10.55 -26.47
N THR A 279 9.17 10.70 -27.06
CA THR A 279 8.04 11.43 -26.49
C THR A 279 6.86 10.48 -26.34
N PHE A 280 6.43 10.19 -25.12
CA PHE A 280 5.40 9.21 -24.79
C PHE A 280 4.13 9.94 -24.38
N GLY A 281 3.03 9.59 -25.04
CA GLY A 281 1.73 10.20 -24.80
C GLY A 281 1.48 11.47 -25.63
N THR A 282 0.24 11.92 -25.59
CA THR A 282 -0.24 13.12 -26.29
C THR A 282 -0.64 14.23 -25.32
N GLY A 283 -0.74 13.91 -24.08
CA GLY A 283 -1.25 14.83 -23.09
C GLY A 283 -2.78 15.00 -23.13
N THR A 284 -3.52 14.13 -23.83
CA THR A 284 -5.00 14.16 -23.95
C THR A 284 -5.59 12.78 -23.68
N ALA A 285 -6.78 12.73 -23.09
CA ALA A 285 -7.52 11.48 -22.93
C ALA A 285 -7.78 10.82 -24.30
N SER A 286 -7.69 9.49 -24.34
CA SER A 286 -7.83 8.72 -25.58
C SER A 286 -8.49 7.39 -25.32
N THR A 287 -9.42 7.01 -26.20
CA THR A 287 -10.02 5.66 -26.19
C THR A 287 -9.18 4.63 -26.92
N SER A 288 -8.02 5.00 -27.45
CA SER A 288 -7.16 4.08 -28.20
C SER A 288 -6.30 3.25 -27.27
N SER A 289 -6.38 1.92 -27.35
CA SER A 289 -5.50 1.01 -26.62
C SER A 289 -4.02 1.04 -27.06
N SER A 290 -3.68 1.83 -28.07
CA SER A 290 -2.30 2.09 -28.50
C SER A 290 -1.80 3.48 -28.09
N ASP A 291 -2.62 4.28 -27.42
CA ASP A 291 -2.19 5.57 -26.85
C ASP A 291 -1.10 5.36 -25.80
N GLN A 292 -0.15 6.26 -25.72
CA GLN A 292 0.98 6.17 -24.81
C GLN A 292 0.86 7.11 -23.59
N THR A 293 -0.23 7.86 -23.47
CA THR A 293 -0.41 8.83 -22.39
C THR A 293 -0.51 8.12 -21.04
N ALA A 294 -1.36 7.09 -20.95
CA ALA A 294 -1.46 6.26 -19.73
C ALA A 294 -0.12 5.59 -19.36
N ALA A 295 0.67 5.20 -20.37
CA ALA A 295 1.98 4.61 -20.12
C ALA A 295 3.00 5.64 -19.61
N ALA A 296 2.93 6.88 -20.09
CA ALA A 296 3.78 7.97 -19.62
C ALA A 296 3.46 8.31 -18.15
N ASP A 297 2.17 8.41 -17.81
CA ASP A 297 1.73 8.65 -16.42
C ASP A 297 2.14 7.50 -15.50
N ALA A 298 1.93 6.25 -15.88
CA ALA A 298 2.34 5.09 -15.09
C ALA A 298 3.87 5.02 -14.88
N ALA A 299 4.65 5.41 -15.89
CA ALA A 299 6.11 5.46 -15.77
C ALA A 299 6.56 6.60 -14.83
N TYR A 300 5.91 7.77 -14.92
CA TYR A 300 6.17 8.89 -14.01
C TYR A 300 5.79 8.55 -12.57
N GLY A 301 4.58 8.03 -12.34
CA GLY A 301 4.13 7.61 -11.02
C GLY A 301 5.04 6.57 -10.38
N ALA A 302 5.55 5.61 -11.17
CA ALA A 302 6.51 4.63 -10.69
C ALA A 302 7.87 5.27 -10.32
N ALA A 303 8.32 6.27 -11.09
CA ALA A 303 9.56 6.99 -10.80
C ALA A 303 9.45 7.81 -9.51
N GLU A 304 8.37 8.59 -9.34
CA GLU A 304 8.12 9.40 -8.16
C GLU A 304 7.96 8.52 -6.91
N THR A 305 7.26 7.38 -7.03
CA THR A 305 7.11 6.44 -5.93
C THR A 305 8.45 5.84 -5.51
N TRP A 306 9.29 5.44 -6.47
CA TRP A 306 10.64 4.96 -6.16
C TRP A 306 11.45 6.03 -5.42
N ASP A 307 11.46 7.25 -5.92
CA ASP A 307 12.23 8.36 -5.36
C ASP A 307 11.71 8.79 -3.99
N PHE A 308 10.39 8.80 -3.80
CA PHE A 308 9.77 9.00 -2.50
C PHE A 308 10.25 7.99 -1.45
N TYR A 309 10.14 6.69 -1.75
CA TYR A 309 10.58 5.66 -0.80
C TYR A 309 12.07 5.71 -0.54
N LYS A 310 12.87 5.98 -1.57
CA LYS A 310 14.32 6.09 -1.44
C LYS A 310 14.75 7.31 -0.65
N SER A 311 14.20 8.47 -0.96
CA SER A 311 14.58 9.74 -0.32
C SER A 311 14.03 9.85 1.10
N THR A 312 12.79 9.37 1.33
CA THR A 312 12.11 9.52 2.61
C THR A 312 12.53 8.44 3.61
N PHE A 313 12.70 7.20 3.16
CA PHE A 313 12.89 6.04 4.03
C PHE A 313 14.18 5.25 3.75
N GLY A 314 14.97 5.66 2.77
CA GLY A 314 16.16 4.93 2.34
C GLY A 314 15.86 3.61 1.62
N ARG A 315 14.60 3.35 1.25
CA ARG A 315 14.15 2.11 0.62
C ARG A 315 14.38 2.15 -0.89
N SER A 316 15.18 1.24 -1.42
CA SER A 316 15.48 1.12 -2.85
C SER A 316 14.59 0.07 -3.52
N GLY A 317 13.43 0.50 -4.05
CA GLY A 317 12.44 -0.37 -4.68
C GLY A 317 11.54 -1.10 -3.68
N ILE A 318 10.53 -1.79 -4.22
CA ILE A 318 9.47 -2.45 -3.43
C ILE A 318 10.03 -3.49 -2.46
N LYS A 319 11.00 -4.30 -2.89
CA LYS A 319 11.70 -5.28 -2.05
C LYS A 319 12.90 -4.73 -1.29
N ASN A 320 13.22 -3.46 -1.47
CA ASN A 320 14.45 -2.85 -0.94
C ASN A 320 15.74 -3.57 -1.40
N ASP A 321 15.71 -4.11 -2.61
CA ASP A 321 16.82 -4.87 -3.22
C ASP A 321 17.42 -4.17 -4.45
N GLY A 322 16.94 -2.99 -4.77
CA GLY A 322 17.37 -2.20 -5.92
C GLY A 322 16.79 -2.67 -7.25
N VAL A 323 15.83 -3.59 -7.23
CA VAL A 323 15.15 -4.10 -8.44
C VAL A 323 13.79 -3.42 -8.61
N GLY A 324 13.53 -2.90 -9.80
CA GLY A 324 12.23 -2.30 -10.16
C GLY A 324 11.16 -3.36 -10.43
N ALA A 325 9.92 -3.03 -10.13
CA ALA A 325 8.75 -3.75 -10.63
C ALA A 325 8.51 -3.38 -12.10
N TYR A 326 7.33 -3.69 -12.64
CA TYR A 326 6.89 -3.15 -13.92
C TYR A 326 5.41 -2.76 -13.88
N SER A 327 5.03 -1.83 -14.77
CA SER A 327 3.65 -1.38 -14.93
C SER A 327 3.05 -1.96 -16.21
N ARG A 328 1.74 -2.25 -16.18
CA ARG A 328 0.93 -2.65 -17.34
C ARG A 328 -0.25 -1.70 -17.46
N VAL A 329 -0.41 -1.08 -18.61
CA VAL A 329 -1.55 -0.19 -18.91
C VAL A 329 -2.48 -0.82 -19.94
N HIS A 330 -3.67 -0.24 -20.11
CA HIS A 330 -4.72 -0.71 -21.02
C HIS A 330 -5.14 -2.16 -20.72
N TYR A 331 -5.39 -2.46 -19.43
CA TYR A 331 -5.89 -3.77 -19.01
C TYR A 331 -7.39 -3.87 -19.21
N GLY A 332 -7.84 -4.93 -19.86
CA GLY A 332 -9.26 -5.20 -20.07
C GLY A 332 -9.95 -4.22 -21.00
N ASN A 333 -11.27 -4.29 -21.06
CA ASN A 333 -12.10 -3.37 -21.83
C ASN A 333 -13.06 -2.65 -20.88
N ALA A 334 -13.01 -1.32 -20.84
CA ALA A 334 -13.76 -0.50 -19.91
C ALA A 334 -13.56 -0.98 -18.43
N TYR A 335 -12.33 -1.36 -18.11
CA TYR A 335 -12.00 -1.87 -16.78
C TYR A 335 -11.73 -0.70 -15.83
N VAL A 336 -12.59 -0.61 -14.81
CA VAL A 336 -12.63 0.51 -13.86
C VAL A 336 -11.92 0.11 -12.58
N ASN A 337 -10.63 -0.28 -12.67
CA ASN A 337 -9.80 -0.57 -11.50
C ASN A 337 -8.30 -0.55 -11.87
N ALA A 338 -7.46 -0.45 -10.84
CA ALA A 338 -6.04 -0.74 -10.89
C ALA A 338 -5.71 -1.77 -9.81
N PHE A 339 -4.59 -2.47 -9.92
CA PHE A 339 -4.18 -3.44 -8.91
C PHE A 339 -2.70 -3.78 -8.97
N TRP A 340 -2.14 -4.08 -7.81
CA TRP A 340 -0.87 -4.75 -7.62
C TRP A 340 -1.04 -6.27 -7.65
N ASP A 341 -0.08 -6.97 -8.24
CA ASP A 341 -0.06 -8.44 -8.30
C ASP A 341 1.33 -8.97 -7.93
N ASP A 342 1.43 -9.60 -6.76
CA ASP A 342 2.67 -10.20 -6.26
C ASP A 342 3.21 -11.32 -7.15
N SER A 343 2.33 -12.02 -7.87
CA SER A 343 2.73 -13.15 -8.72
C SER A 343 3.56 -12.70 -9.92
N CYS A 344 3.25 -11.55 -10.50
CA CYS A 344 4.03 -10.93 -11.56
C CYS A 344 5.00 -9.86 -11.05
N PHE A 345 4.86 -9.44 -9.80
CA PHE A 345 5.59 -8.31 -9.23
C PHE A 345 5.37 -7.04 -10.05
N CYS A 346 4.11 -6.68 -10.25
CA CYS A 346 3.73 -5.62 -11.18
C CYS A 346 2.46 -4.87 -10.77
N MET A 347 2.35 -3.62 -11.24
CA MET A 347 1.13 -2.83 -11.25
C MET A 347 0.36 -3.05 -12.55
N THR A 348 -0.98 -2.96 -12.48
CA THR A 348 -1.85 -3.08 -13.65
C THR A 348 -2.97 -2.05 -13.57
N TYR A 349 -3.18 -1.33 -14.66
CA TYR A 349 -4.12 -0.21 -14.74
C TYR A 349 -5.11 -0.43 -15.87
N GLY A 350 -6.40 -0.32 -15.54
CA GLY A 350 -7.49 -0.24 -16.52
C GLY A 350 -7.64 1.18 -17.10
N ASP A 351 -8.49 1.29 -18.12
CA ASP A 351 -8.73 2.56 -18.82
C ASP A 351 -10.04 3.24 -18.39
N GLY A 352 -10.66 2.79 -17.30
CA GLY A 352 -11.91 3.36 -16.82
C GLY A 352 -13.12 3.07 -17.70
N ASP A 353 -14.29 3.58 -17.31
CA ASP A 353 -15.51 3.46 -18.11
C ASP A 353 -15.33 4.18 -19.46
N GLY A 354 -15.75 3.54 -20.54
CA GLY A 354 -15.53 4.06 -21.90
C GLY A 354 -14.10 3.98 -22.43
N ASN A 355 -13.15 3.46 -21.66
CA ASN A 355 -11.71 3.35 -22.00
C ASN A 355 -11.02 4.70 -22.27
N ALA A 356 -11.45 5.78 -21.63
CA ALA A 356 -10.89 7.11 -21.85
C ALA A 356 -10.23 7.70 -20.60
N ASP A 357 -10.36 7.03 -19.46
CA ASP A 357 -9.96 7.50 -18.15
C ASP A 357 -9.04 6.45 -17.44
N PRO A 358 -7.79 6.23 -17.92
CA PRO A 358 -6.88 5.27 -17.31
C PRO A 358 -6.55 5.63 -15.85
N LEU A 359 -6.47 4.61 -15.00
CA LEU A 359 -6.32 4.75 -13.55
C LEU A 359 -4.85 4.96 -13.16
N THR A 360 -4.21 5.97 -13.73
CA THR A 360 -2.76 6.20 -13.64
C THR A 360 -2.39 7.52 -12.96
N SER A 361 -3.32 8.13 -12.17
CA SER A 361 -2.99 9.30 -11.35
C SER A 361 -1.84 9.00 -10.39
N LEU A 362 -1.18 10.02 -9.91
CA LEU A 362 0.06 9.88 -9.17
C LEU A 362 -0.15 9.17 -7.82
N ASP A 363 -1.20 9.53 -7.10
CA ASP A 363 -1.64 8.90 -5.86
C ASP A 363 -2.01 7.42 -6.06
N VAL A 364 -2.74 7.08 -7.15
CA VAL A 364 -3.09 5.70 -7.49
C VAL A 364 -1.84 4.89 -7.85
N ALA A 365 -0.91 5.44 -8.61
CA ALA A 365 0.35 4.76 -8.92
C ALA A 365 1.17 4.50 -7.63
N GLY A 366 1.22 5.48 -6.73
CA GLY A 366 1.83 5.35 -5.40
C GLY A 366 1.13 4.31 -4.53
N HIS A 367 -0.20 4.28 -4.57
CA HIS A 367 -1.04 3.31 -3.86
C HIS A 367 -0.72 1.87 -4.29
N GLU A 368 -0.73 1.59 -5.59
CA GLU A 368 -0.48 0.24 -6.12
C GLU A 368 0.92 -0.27 -5.80
N MET A 369 1.94 0.57 -5.95
CA MET A 369 3.30 0.19 -5.55
C MET A 369 3.43 -0.04 -4.04
N SER A 370 2.65 0.66 -3.24
CA SER A 370 2.66 0.52 -1.79
C SER A 370 2.03 -0.78 -1.31
N HIS A 371 1.08 -1.37 -2.05
CA HIS A 371 0.66 -2.75 -1.84
C HIS A 371 1.84 -3.72 -1.93
N GLY A 372 2.68 -3.56 -2.95
CA GLY A 372 3.91 -4.33 -3.08
C GLY A 372 4.87 -4.13 -1.89
N VAL A 373 4.98 -2.91 -1.36
CA VAL A 373 5.77 -2.63 -0.14
C VAL A 373 5.15 -3.33 1.06
N THR A 374 3.84 -3.27 1.24
CA THR A 374 3.10 -3.93 2.32
C THR A 374 3.31 -5.44 2.28
N ALA A 375 3.17 -6.07 1.10
CA ALA A 375 3.38 -7.51 0.90
C ALA A 375 4.81 -7.95 1.25
N ASN A 376 5.81 -7.10 0.97
CA ASN A 376 7.22 -7.39 1.25
C ASN A 376 7.71 -6.85 2.61
N THR A 377 6.81 -6.39 3.48
CA THR A 377 7.10 -5.95 4.85
C THR A 377 6.15 -6.61 5.85
N ALA A 378 5.09 -5.95 6.27
CA ALA A 378 4.12 -6.50 7.20
C ALA A 378 3.37 -7.71 6.63
N GLY A 379 3.09 -7.71 5.32
CA GLY A 379 2.32 -8.76 4.66
C GLY A 379 0.90 -8.82 5.23
N LEU A 380 0.26 -7.66 5.42
CA LEU A 380 -1.10 -7.56 5.97
C LEU A 380 -2.07 -8.39 5.13
N ASP A 381 -2.80 -9.30 5.74
CA ASP A 381 -3.83 -10.13 5.09
C ASP A 381 -4.94 -9.22 4.53
N TYR A 382 -5.31 -9.42 3.27
CA TYR A 382 -6.28 -8.56 2.57
C TYR A 382 -7.73 -8.95 2.92
N SER A 383 -8.06 -8.87 4.22
CA SER A 383 -9.38 -9.21 4.76
C SER A 383 -9.57 -8.62 6.15
N GLY A 384 -10.78 -8.21 6.49
CA GLY A 384 -11.11 -7.65 7.79
C GLY A 384 -10.33 -6.38 8.12
N GLU A 385 -9.97 -6.17 9.38
CA GLU A 385 -9.23 -4.98 9.83
C GLU A 385 -7.81 -4.93 9.24
N SER A 386 -7.14 -6.06 9.06
CA SER A 386 -5.82 -6.11 8.41
C SER A 386 -5.89 -5.68 6.95
N GLY A 387 -6.97 -6.04 6.25
CA GLY A 387 -7.25 -5.58 4.88
C GLY A 387 -7.49 -4.07 4.82
N GLY A 388 -8.26 -3.53 5.75
CA GLY A 388 -8.44 -2.08 5.87
C GLY A 388 -7.14 -1.33 6.15
N LEU A 389 -6.24 -1.91 6.97
CA LEU A 389 -4.90 -1.36 7.20
C LEU A 389 -3.99 -1.49 5.97
N ASN A 390 -4.15 -2.55 5.17
CA ASN A 390 -3.43 -2.72 3.92
C ASN A 390 -3.80 -1.60 2.93
N GLU A 391 -5.09 -1.38 2.70
CA GLU A 391 -5.60 -0.29 1.87
C GLU A 391 -5.17 1.09 2.37
N ALA A 392 -5.37 1.36 3.66
CA ALA A 392 -4.96 2.63 4.26
C ALA A 392 -3.46 2.88 4.14
N THR A 393 -2.64 1.84 4.24
CA THR A 393 -1.18 1.95 4.03
C THR A 393 -0.87 2.43 2.62
N SER A 394 -1.58 1.91 1.64
CA SER A 394 -1.45 2.31 0.24
C SER A 394 -1.93 3.74 0.01
N ASP A 395 -3.07 4.15 0.58
CA ASP A 395 -3.57 5.54 0.51
C ASP A 395 -2.59 6.51 1.19
N ILE A 396 -2.09 6.18 2.37
CA ILE A 396 -1.14 7.01 3.14
C ILE A 396 0.14 7.26 2.33
N PHE A 397 0.69 6.23 1.71
CA PHE A 397 1.91 6.39 0.93
C PHE A 397 1.64 6.97 -0.46
N GLY A 398 0.51 6.68 -1.10
CA GLY A 398 0.06 7.34 -2.33
C GLY A 398 -0.03 8.85 -2.16
N THR A 399 -0.74 9.30 -1.12
CA THR A 399 -0.77 10.72 -0.69
C THR A 399 0.65 11.24 -0.44
N GLY A 400 1.51 10.45 0.23
CA GLY A 400 2.91 10.82 0.48
C GLY A 400 3.70 11.04 -0.81
N VAL A 401 3.50 10.21 -1.82
CA VAL A 401 4.13 10.32 -3.16
C VAL A 401 3.68 11.59 -3.86
N GLU A 402 2.40 11.90 -3.84
CA GLU A 402 1.84 13.09 -4.47
C GLU A 402 2.43 14.38 -3.87
N PHE A 403 2.46 14.49 -2.56
CA PHE A 403 3.12 15.62 -1.90
C PHE A 403 4.63 15.67 -2.15
N PHE A 404 5.28 14.52 -2.29
CA PHE A 404 6.71 14.44 -2.59
C PHE A 404 7.03 14.93 -4.00
N ALA A 405 6.23 14.54 -4.97
CA ALA A 405 6.38 14.94 -6.36
C ALA A 405 6.23 16.46 -6.54
N ASN A 406 5.46 17.11 -5.67
CA ASN A 406 5.22 18.55 -5.71
C ASN A 406 4.88 19.06 -7.13
N ASN A 407 4.02 18.32 -7.84
CA ASN A 407 3.67 18.60 -9.21
C ASN A 407 2.65 19.74 -9.28
N ALA A 408 2.88 20.73 -10.13
CA ALA A 408 1.99 21.88 -10.24
C ALA A 408 0.61 21.54 -10.85
N SER A 409 0.54 20.47 -11.67
CA SER A 409 -0.71 19.99 -12.28
C SER A 409 -1.50 19.09 -11.33
N ASP A 410 -0.82 18.51 -10.33
CA ASP A 410 -1.34 17.60 -9.34
C ASP A 410 -0.71 17.90 -7.97
N PRO A 411 -1.11 19.01 -7.32
CA PRO A 411 -0.55 19.41 -6.03
C PRO A 411 -1.04 18.48 -4.94
N GLY A 412 -0.12 17.92 -4.14
CA GLY A 412 -0.45 16.97 -3.10
C GLY A 412 -1.54 17.42 -2.15
N ASP A 413 -2.49 16.55 -1.87
CA ASP A 413 -3.62 16.77 -0.99
C ASP A 413 -3.97 15.53 -0.16
N TYR A 414 -5.16 15.43 0.42
CA TYR A 414 -5.65 14.31 1.23
C TYR A 414 -6.95 13.72 0.65
N LEU A 415 -7.14 13.89 -0.63
CA LEU A 415 -8.16 13.20 -1.41
C LEU A 415 -7.49 12.00 -2.09
N ILE A 416 -8.24 11.00 -2.45
CA ILE A 416 -7.73 9.84 -3.18
C ILE A 416 -8.47 9.73 -4.50
N GLY A 417 -7.73 9.69 -5.60
CA GLY A 417 -8.29 9.59 -6.94
C GLY A 417 -9.11 10.81 -7.37
N GLU A 418 -8.79 11.99 -6.87
CA GLU A 418 -9.56 13.23 -7.13
C GLU A 418 -9.38 13.71 -8.57
N LYS A 419 -8.25 13.38 -9.21
CA LYS A 419 -8.09 13.63 -10.66
C LYS A 419 -8.95 12.69 -11.49
N ILE A 420 -9.41 11.67 -10.92
CA ILE A 420 -10.18 10.61 -11.51
C ILE A 420 -11.66 10.93 -11.35
N ASN A 421 -12.40 11.05 -12.43
CA ASN A 421 -13.83 11.29 -12.36
C ASN A 421 -14.62 9.98 -12.39
N ILE A 422 -14.38 9.12 -11.42
CA ILE A 422 -15.01 7.80 -11.31
C ILE A 422 -16.53 7.89 -11.24
N ASN A 423 -16.98 8.79 -10.40
CA ASN A 423 -18.40 8.94 -10.12
C ASN A 423 -19.12 9.77 -11.19
N GLY A 424 -18.38 10.37 -12.13
CA GLY A 424 -18.91 11.23 -13.17
C GLY A 424 -19.37 12.61 -12.68
N ASP A 425 -19.13 12.95 -11.42
CA ASP A 425 -19.55 14.18 -10.77
C ASP A 425 -18.39 15.04 -10.22
N GLY A 426 -17.15 14.60 -10.48
CA GLY A 426 -15.93 15.31 -10.04
C GLY A 426 -15.58 15.10 -8.58
N THR A 427 -16.22 14.17 -7.88
CA THR A 427 -15.84 13.82 -6.50
C THR A 427 -14.67 12.85 -6.47
N PRO A 428 -13.77 12.96 -5.47
CA PRO A 428 -12.70 12.00 -5.27
C PRO A 428 -13.27 10.64 -4.87
N LEU A 429 -12.44 9.62 -5.01
CA LEU A 429 -12.79 8.28 -4.61
C LEU A 429 -12.94 8.14 -3.10
N ARG A 430 -11.98 8.70 -2.34
CA ARG A 430 -11.97 8.70 -0.88
C ARG A 430 -11.48 10.04 -0.33
N TYR A 431 -11.81 10.28 0.94
CA TYR A 431 -11.43 11.46 1.70
C TYR A 431 -10.70 11.03 2.97
N MET A 432 -9.49 11.54 3.23
CA MET A 432 -8.77 11.17 4.45
C MET A 432 -9.17 12.00 5.66
N ASP A 433 -9.64 13.24 5.48
CA ASP A 433 -10.06 14.12 6.59
C ASP A 433 -11.39 13.73 7.24
N LYS A 434 -12.28 13.19 6.45
CA LYS A 434 -13.62 12.72 6.83
C LYS A 434 -14.07 11.65 5.84
N PRO A 435 -13.65 10.40 6.03
CA PRO A 435 -13.91 9.31 5.08
C PRO A 435 -15.37 9.15 4.69
N SER A 436 -16.32 9.32 5.61
CA SER A 436 -17.75 9.18 5.34
C SER A 436 -18.33 10.13 4.28
N LYS A 437 -17.54 11.09 3.77
CA LYS A 437 -17.94 11.94 2.64
C LYS A 437 -18.19 11.13 1.36
N ASP A 438 -17.55 9.99 1.19
CA ASP A 438 -17.76 9.08 0.05
C ASP A 438 -19.04 8.23 0.17
N GLY A 439 -19.72 8.28 1.30
CA GLY A 439 -20.98 7.57 1.57
C GLY A 439 -20.81 6.13 2.07
N GLY A 440 -19.58 5.57 2.10
CA GLY A 440 -19.31 4.16 2.48
C GLY A 440 -18.25 3.99 3.55
N SER A 441 -17.23 4.84 3.55
CA SER A 441 -16.06 4.69 4.42
C SER A 441 -16.33 5.08 5.87
N ALA A 442 -15.65 4.37 6.79
CA ALA A 442 -15.77 4.58 8.22
C ALA A 442 -14.89 5.73 8.71
N ASP A 443 -15.47 6.75 9.37
CA ASP A 443 -14.73 7.83 10.02
C ASP A 443 -13.98 7.38 11.27
N SER A 444 -14.44 6.32 11.93
CA SER A 444 -13.91 5.83 13.20
C SER A 444 -14.15 4.33 13.37
N TRP A 445 -13.36 3.74 14.24
CA TRP A 445 -13.45 2.32 14.55
C TRP A 445 -14.76 1.94 15.26
N SER A 446 -15.32 0.81 14.85
CA SER A 446 -16.38 0.09 15.55
C SER A 446 -16.07 -1.40 15.56
N SER A 447 -16.71 -2.18 16.43
CA SER A 447 -16.53 -3.63 16.49
C SER A 447 -16.96 -4.37 15.21
N SER A 448 -17.69 -3.70 14.33
CA SER A 448 -18.14 -4.23 13.03
C SER A 448 -17.32 -3.74 11.84
N VAL A 449 -16.32 -2.87 12.06
CA VAL A 449 -15.56 -2.26 10.95
C VAL A 449 -14.86 -3.28 10.07
N GLY A 450 -14.39 -4.39 10.64
CA GLY A 450 -13.79 -5.50 9.90
C GLY A 450 -14.76 -6.30 9.02
N ASN A 451 -16.07 -6.01 9.06
CA ASN A 451 -17.07 -6.59 8.16
C ASN A 451 -17.34 -5.74 6.93
N LEU A 452 -16.82 -4.51 6.90
CA LEU A 452 -16.89 -3.65 5.72
C LEU A 452 -15.92 -4.16 4.65
N ASP A 453 -16.17 -3.78 3.41
CA ASP A 453 -15.16 -3.88 2.36
C ASP A 453 -13.87 -3.17 2.82
N VAL A 454 -12.71 -3.72 2.44
CA VAL A 454 -11.41 -3.24 2.91
C VAL A 454 -11.16 -1.77 2.54
N HIS A 455 -11.71 -1.31 1.41
CA HIS A 455 -11.62 0.07 0.96
C HIS A 455 -12.44 1.04 1.82
N TYR A 456 -13.52 0.57 2.43
CA TYR A 456 -14.34 1.36 3.34
C TYR A 456 -13.83 1.29 4.78
N SER A 457 -13.36 0.13 5.21
CA SER A 457 -12.75 0.00 6.54
C SER A 457 -11.42 0.72 6.66
N SER A 458 -10.69 0.95 5.55
CA SER A 458 -9.46 1.75 5.48
C SER A 458 -9.61 3.18 6.01
N GLY A 459 -10.83 3.73 5.92
CA GLY A 459 -11.15 5.08 6.36
C GLY A 459 -10.70 5.39 7.79
N VAL A 460 -10.75 4.41 8.70
CA VAL A 460 -10.30 4.60 10.09
C VAL A 460 -8.83 5.01 10.17
N ALA A 461 -7.95 4.34 9.43
CA ALA A 461 -6.52 4.65 9.45
C ALA A 461 -6.17 5.83 8.55
N ASN A 462 -6.91 6.07 7.46
CA ASN A 462 -6.79 7.28 6.66
C ASN A 462 -7.11 8.52 7.50
N HIS A 463 -8.19 8.49 8.26
CA HIS A 463 -8.58 9.56 9.17
C HIS A 463 -7.56 9.74 10.30
N PHE A 464 -7.10 8.64 10.91
CA PHE A 464 -5.99 8.69 11.87
C PHE A 464 -4.78 9.40 11.29
N PHE A 465 -4.36 9.05 10.07
CA PHE A 465 -3.19 9.63 9.43
C PHE A 465 -3.36 11.12 9.14
N TYR A 466 -4.55 11.53 8.65
CA TYR A 466 -4.87 12.95 8.47
C TYR A 466 -4.77 13.72 9.80
N LEU A 467 -5.44 13.23 10.85
CA LEU A 467 -5.42 13.85 12.18
C LEU A 467 -4.01 13.93 12.77
N LEU A 468 -3.21 12.88 12.60
CA LEU A 468 -1.82 12.89 13.06
C LEU A 468 -0.96 13.88 12.28
N SER A 469 -1.19 14.00 10.98
CA SER A 469 -0.43 14.91 10.11
C SER A 469 -0.82 16.36 10.32
N GLU A 470 -2.11 16.66 10.25
CA GLU A 470 -2.64 18.02 10.09
C GLU A 470 -3.43 18.51 11.29
N GLY A 471 -3.93 17.62 12.11
CA GLY A 471 -4.81 17.94 13.24
C GLY A 471 -6.29 17.97 12.87
N SER A 472 -7.15 18.25 13.86
CA SER A 472 -8.60 18.33 13.68
C SER A 472 -9.06 19.77 13.35
N GLY A 473 -10.30 19.87 12.84
CA GLY A 473 -10.96 21.14 12.51
C GLY A 473 -10.67 21.64 11.10
N ALA A 474 -11.00 22.89 10.85
CA ALA A 474 -10.92 23.51 9.54
C ALA A 474 -9.48 23.84 9.15
N LYS A 475 -9.09 23.49 7.91
CA LYS A 475 -7.76 23.77 7.35
C LYS A 475 -7.84 23.83 5.82
N THR A 476 -7.02 24.65 5.18
CA THR A 476 -6.85 24.66 3.72
C THR A 476 -5.42 24.26 3.38
N ILE A 477 -5.26 23.26 2.50
CA ILE A 477 -3.97 22.72 2.06
C ILE A 477 -3.99 22.69 0.54
N ASN A 478 -3.02 23.33 -0.10
CA ASN A 478 -2.89 23.43 -1.56
C ASN A 478 -4.21 23.78 -2.30
N GLY A 479 -5.04 24.63 -1.66
CA GLY A 479 -6.31 25.09 -2.22
C GLY A 479 -7.52 24.21 -1.87
N VAL A 480 -7.32 23.03 -1.29
CA VAL A 480 -8.39 22.13 -0.84
C VAL A 480 -8.76 22.47 0.61
N SER A 481 -10.05 22.60 0.88
CA SER A 481 -10.59 22.91 2.22
C SER A 481 -11.04 21.63 2.93
N TYR A 482 -10.50 21.41 4.11
CA TYR A 482 -10.80 20.28 5.00
C TYR A 482 -11.48 20.76 6.27
N ASN A 483 -12.23 19.86 6.91
CA ASN A 483 -12.76 20.09 8.26
C ASN A 483 -12.90 18.74 8.97
N SER A 484 -11.76 18.26 9.50
CA SER A 484 -11.67 16.92 10.09
C SER A 484 -12.31 16.88 11.48
N PRO A 485 -13.33 16.06 11.70
CA PRO A 485 -13.94 15.87 13.01
C PRO A 485 -13.11 14.90 13.86
N THR A 486 -13.50 14.75 15.13
CA THR A 486 -13.04 13.68 16.02
C THR A 486 -14.23 12.95 16.60
N SER A 487 -14.17 11.65 16.75
CA SER A 487 -15.28 10.82 17.26
C SER A 487 -15.62 11.11 18.74
N ASN A 488 -14.65 11.63 19.49
CA ASN A 488 -14.76 11.91 20.92
C ASN A 488 -14.86 13.40 21.27
N GLY A 489 -14.96 14.29 20.27
CA GLY A 489 -15.03 15.74 20.45
C GLY A 489 -13.73 16.40 20.92
N SER A 490 -12.62 15.67 20.98
CA SER A 490 -11.33 16.24 21.36
C SER A 490 -10.69 17.03 20.22
N THR A 491 -9.78 17.94 20.56
CA THR A 491 -8.92 18.59 19.57
C THR A 491 -7.63 17.79 19.42
N VAL A 492 -7.24 17.49 18.18
CA VAL A 492 -5.95 16.88 17.85
C VAL A 492 -5.04 17.93 17.23
N THR A 493 -3.82 18.04 17.74
CA THR A 493 -2.78 18.88 17.13
C THR A 493 -1.90 17.99 16.25
N GLY A 494 -1.79 18.31 14.96
CA GLY A 494 -0.96 17.58 14.02
C GLY A 494 0.53 17.77 14.29
N ILE A 495 1.32 16.77 13.94
CA ILE A 495 2.80 16.78 14.07
C ILE A 495 3.53 17.03 12.75
N GLY A 496 2.79 17.22 11.69
CA GLY A 496 3.26 17.34 10.32
C GLY A 496 3.40 15.99 9.61
N ARG A 497 3.04 15.96 8.32
CA ARG A 497 3.01 14.78 7.46
C ARG A 497 4.33 14.01 7.43
N ALA A 498 5.46 14.69 7.36
CA ALA A 498 6.77 14.04 7.32
C ALA A 498 7.01 13.13 8.53
N LYS A 499 6.65 13.57 9.73
CA LYS A 499 6.78 12.76 10.95
C LYS A 499 5.73 11.64 10.99
N ALA A 500 4.51 11.91 10.55
CA ALA A 500 3.46 10.91 10.47
C ALA A 500 3.85 9.76 9.51
N LEU A 501 4.41 10.07 8.34
CA LEU A 501 4.94 9.09 7.39
C LEU A 501 6.08 8.25 7.99
N GLN A 502 7.02 8.86 8.71
CA GLN A 502 8.11 8.12 9.39
C GLN A 502 7.56 7.15 10.44
N ILE A 503 6.58 7.57 11.23
CA ILE A 503 5.95 6.72 12.25
C ILE A 503 5.22 5.55 11.58
N TRP A 504 4.43 5.81 10.51
CA TRP A 504 3.70 4.77 9.81
C TRP A 504 4.64 3.75 9.15
N TYR A 505 5.66 4.23 8.44
CA TYR A 505 6.65 3.37 7.80
C TYR A 505 7.42 2.51 8.82
N LYS A 506 7.85 3.11 9.94
CA LYS A 506 8.51 2.38 11.03
C LYS A 506 7.57 1.32 11.61
N ALA A 507 6.30 1.64 11.82
CA ALA A 507 5.32 0.68 12.29
C ALA A 507 5.11 -0.46 11.30
N LEU A 508 4.92 -0.16 10.02
CA LEU A 508 4.74 -1.14 8.96
C LEU A 508 5.91 -2.12 8.85
N THR A 509 7.15 -1.60 8.88
CA THR A 509 8.35 -2.41 8.64
C THR A 509 8.84 -3.14 9.88
N THR A 510 8.42 -2.71 11.09
CA THR A 510 9.00 -3.18 12.35
C THR A 510 7.99 -3.85 13.26
N TYR A 511 6.76 -3.33 13.33
CA TYR A 511 5.79 -3.74 14.36
C TYR A 511 4.55 -4.46 13.80
N PHE A 512 4.11 -4.12 12.59
CA PHE A 512 2.96 -4.77 11.98
C PHE A 512 3.31 -6.18 11.50
N THR A 513 2.32 -7.05 11.54
CA THR A 513 2.36 -8.44 11.08
C THR A 513 1.13 -8.70 10.20
N SER A 514 1.06 -9.86 9.57
CA SER A 514 -0.01 -10.19 8.62
C SER A 514 -1.44 -10.03 9.19
N THR A 515 -1.61 -10.22 10.50
CA THR A 515 -2.91 -10.18 11.17
C THR A 515 -3.10 -8.95 12.07
N THR A 516 -2.34 -7.88 11.84
CA THR A 516 -2.48 -6.63 12.60
C THR A 516 -3.87 -6.05 12.40
N ASN A 517 -4.58 -5.79 13.50
CA ASN A 517 -5.86 -5.08 13.54
C ASN A 517 -5.64 -3.62 14.01
N TYR A 518 -6.68 -2.79 14.05
CA TYR A 518 -6.57 -1.38 14.42
C TYR A 518 -5.99 -1.17 15.83
N LYS A 519 -6.36 -2.00 16.80
CA LYS A 519 -5.80 -1.93 18.15
C LYS A 519 -4.31 -2.27 18.19
N ALA A 520 -3.89 -3.26 17.42
CA ALA A 520 -2.48 -3.61 17.28
C ALA A 520 -1.73 -2.54 16.47
N ALA A 521 -2.37 -1.91 15.47
CA ALA A 521 -1.79 -0.81 14.72
C ALA A 521 -1.54 0.43 15.61
N ARG A 522 -2.49 0.75 16.52
CA ARG A 522 -2.25 1.77 17.55
C ARG A 522 -1.01 1.44 18.38
N THR A 523 -0.89 0.22 18.89
CA THR A 523 0.27 -0.21 19.67
C THR A 523 1.57 -0.12 18.86
N GLY A 524 1.54 -0.57 17.59
CA GLY A 524 2.70 -0.53 16.70
C GLY A 524 3.16 0.89 16.39
N THR A 525 2.22 1.80 16.10
CA THR A 525 2.54 3.21 15.83
C THR A 525 3.01 3.97 17.08
N LEU A 526 2.49 3.66 18.26
CA LEU A 526 3.00 4.18 19.53
C LEU A 526 4.44 3.72 19.80
N ASN A 527 4.74 2.45 19.55
CA ASN A 527 6.10 1.93 19.66
C ASN A 527 7.03 2.59 18.64
N ALA A 528 6.58 2.78 17.40
CA ALA A 528 7.32 3.50 16.38
C ALA A 528 7.61 4.95 16.79
N ALA A 529 6.61 5.66 17.31
CA ALA A 529 6.78 7.03 17.80
C ALA A 529 7.74 7.09 19.01
N LYS A 530 7.64 6.11 19.92
CA LYS A 530 8.56 5.98 21.04
C LYS A 530 10.01 5.77 20.58
N ASP A 531 10.23 4.89 19.61
CA ASP A 531 11.56 4.61 19.06
C ASP A 531 12.16 5.84 18.39
N LEU A 532 11.36 6.56 17.60
CA LEU A 532 11.81 7.69 16.81
C LEU A 532 11.99 8.97 17.64
N TYR A 533 11.13 9.21 18.62
CA TYR A 533 11.03 10.53 19.31
C TYR A 533 11.12 10.43 20.84
N GLY A 534 11.04 9.25 21.40
CA GLY A 534 11.06 9.02 22.85
C GLY A 534 9.67 8.87 23.48
N SER A 535 9.61 8.16 24.60
CA SER A 535 8.39 7.99 25.39
C SER A 535 7.93 9.34 25.94
N GLY A 536 6.64 9.67 25.77
CA GLY A 536 6.04 10.91 26.25
C GLY A 536 6.40 12.15 25.39
N SER A 537 7.06 11.97 24.24
CA SER A 537 7.28 13.05 23.27
C SER A 537 5.95 13.62 22.75
N THR A 538 6.02 14.80 22.14
CA THR A 538 4.86 15.40 21.45
C THR A 538 4.29 14.45 20.41
N GLU A 539 5.16 13.77 19.65
CA GLU A 539 4.80 12.84 18.61
C GLU A 539 4.12 11.58 19.18
N TYR A 540 4.67 11.02 20.25
CA TYR A 540 4.06 9.87 20.93
C TYR A 540 2.65 10.21 21.46
N ASN A 541 2.49 11.36 22.09
CA ASN A 541 1.21 11.82 22.62
C ASN A 541 0.21 12.13 21.48
N ALA A 542 0.67 12.69 20.37
CA ALA A 542 -0.16 12.96 19.20
C ALA A 542 -0.66 11.66 18.55
N VAL A 543 0.17 10.61 18.45
CA VAL A 543 -0.27 9.28 17.98
C VAL A 543 -1.38 8.73 18.88
N ALA A 544 -1.21 8.82 20.21
CA ALA A 544 -2.23 8.36 21.15
C ALA A 544 -3.55 9.15 20.98
N ALA A 545 -3.46 10.47 20.83
CA ALA A 545 -4.61 11.36 20.65
C ALA A 545 -5.33 11.10 19.31
N ALA A 546 -4.59 10.96 18.21
CA ALA A 546 -5.16 10.71 16.88
C ALA A 546 -5.90 9.36 16.82
N TRP A 547 -5.35 8.29 17.39
CA TRP A 547 -6.06 7.01 17.48
C TRP A 547 -7.31 7.09 18.36
N SER A 548 -7.23 7.79 19.49
CA SER A 548 -8.41 8.00 20.34
C SER A 548 -9.49 8.81 19.64
N ALA A 549 -9.10 9.76 18.78
CA ALA A 549 -10.01 10.59 17.99
C ALA A 549 -10.76 9.79 16.90
N VAL A 550 -10.26 8.63 16.49
CA VAL A 550 -10.94 7.68 15.61
C VAL A 550 -11.45 6.43 16.35
N ASN A 551 -11.66 6.55 17.66
CA ASN A 551 -12.24 5.52 18.54
C ASN A 551 -11.43 4.22 18.63
N VAL A 552 -10.12 4.27 18.46
CA VAL A 552 -9.22 3.13 18.70
C VAL A 552 -8.51 3.34 20.04
N SER A 553 -8.77 2.46 21.03
CA SER A 553 -8.28 2.56 22.40
C SER A 553 -7.41 1.36 22.81
#